data_95ccbb4d7df0a0fe612a1af28839728e
#
_entry.id   95ccbb4d7df0a0fe612a1af28839728e
#
_cell.length_a   1.000
_cell.length_b   1.000
_cell.length_c   1.000
_cell.angle_alpha   90.00
_cell.angle_beta   90.00
_cell.angle_gamma   90.00
#
_symmetry.space_group_name_H-M   'P 1'
#
loop_
_entity.id
_entity.type
_entity.pdbx_description
1 polymer ?
#
loop_
_entity_poly.entity_id
_entity_poly.type
_entity_poly.pdbx_seq_one_letter_code
_entity_poly.pdbx_strand_id
1 'polypeptide(L)'
;MPKADPNQLRQLLEQCPPAGSRFRHYKGGEYVVRGAAILEATLEPLVLYSPLGEDARDICWARPLSVWNGLVEAGEERVARFQRID
;
A
#
# COMPACT_ATOMS: atom_id res chain seq x y z
N MET A 1 -3.48 -24.53 5.49
CA MET A 1 -2.74 -23.28 5.52
C MET A 1 -1.30 -23.50 5.05
N PRO A 2 -0.80 -22.74 4.11
CA PRO A 2 0.58 -22.93 3.69
C PRO A 2 1.54 -22.59 4.82
N LYS A 3 2.65 -23.32 4.85
CA LYS A 3 3.71 -23.00 5.82
C LYS A 3 4.38 -21.70 5.40
N ALA A 4 4.42 -20.75 6.31
CA ALA A 4 5.05 -19.47 6.10
C ALA A 4 6.42 -19.46 6.76
N ASP A 5 7.47 -19.19 5.97
CA ASP A 5 8.80 -18.95 6.51
C ASP A 5 8.85 -17.50 6.98
N PRO A 6 9.06 -17.23 8.28
CA PRO A 6 9.08 -15.85 8.78
C PRO A 6 10.09 -14.95 8.05
N ASN A 7 11.23 -15.48 7.63
CA ASN A 7 12.23 -14.68 6.92
C ASN A 7 11.74 -14.26 5.54
N GLN A 8 11.04 -15.15 4.84
CA GLN A 8 10.44 -14.82 3.55
C GLN A 8 9.34 -13.77 3.71
N LEU A 9 8.54 -13.89 4.75
CA LEU A 9 7.48 -12.91 5.03
C LEU A 9 8.05 -11.53 5.36
N ARG A 10 9.14 -11.47 6.12
CA ARG A 10 9.81 -10.19 6.39
C ARG A 10 10.34 -9.54 5.13
N GLN A 11 10.88 -10.33 4.20
CA GLN A 11 11.34 -9.81 2.90
C GLN A 11 10.18 -9.23 2.09
N LEU A 12 9.01 -9.87 2.13
CA LEU A 12 7.82 -9.33 1.47
C LEU A 12 7.39 -8.01 2.09
N LEU A 13 7.42 -7.91 3.42
CA LEU A 13 7.06 -6.67 4.11
C LEU A 13 8.03 -5.53 3.78
N GLU A 14 9.31 -5.84 3.57
CA GLU A 14 10.32 -4.85 3.20
C GLU A 14 10.08 -4.23 1.82
N GLN A 15 9.32 -4.90 0.96
CA GLN A 15 8.97 -4.37 -0.36
C GLN A 15 7.87 -3.32 -0.28
N CYS A 16 7.16 -3.23 0.84
CA CYS A 16 6.14 -2.21 1.05
C CYS A 16 6.79 -0.87 1.38
N PRO A 17 6.14 0.25 1.02
CA PRO A 17 6.67 1.56 1.39
C PRO A 17 6.71 1.71 2.92
N PRO A 18 7.70 2.43 3.45
CA PRO A 18 7.86 2.54 4.91
C PRO A 18 6.76 3.38 5.55
N ALA A 19 6.47 3.09 6.81
CA ALA A 19 5.53 3.87 7.60
C ALA A 19 5.96 5.35 7.63
N GLY A 20 4.99 6.23 7.49
CA GLY A 20 5.22 7.67 7.45
C GLY A 20 5.41 8.24 6.04
N SER A 21 5.64 7.41 5.04
CA SER A 21 5.75 7.90 3.67
C SER A 21 4.38 8.37 3.16
N ARG A 22 4.40 9.40 2.32
CA ARG A 22 3.19 10.02 1.79
C ARG A 22 3.06 9.77 0.31
N PHE A 23 1.83 9.50 -0.11
CA PHE A 23 1.54 9.19 -1.51
C PHE A 23 0.32 9.95 -1.97
N ARG A 24 0.28 10.25 -3.27
CA ARG A 24 -0.91 10.79 -3.94
C ARG A 24 -1.48 9.72 -4.85
N HIS A 25 -2.78 9.46 -4.71
CA HIS A 25 -3.51 8.61 -5.64
C HIS A 25 -3.72 9.36 -6.95
N TYR A 26 -3.74 8.63 -8.07
CA TYR A 26 -3.87 9.26 -9.39
C TYR A 26 -5.15 10.10 -9.55
N LYS A 27 -6.15 9.84 -8.72
CA LYS A 27 -7.39 10.64 -8.67
C LYS A 27 -7.27 11.87 -7.78
N GLY A 28 -6.14 12.08 -7.13
CA GLY A 28 -5.85 13.29 -6.37
C GLY A 28 -5.84 13.15 -4.86
N GLY A 29 -6.38 12.08 -4.29
CA GLY A 29 -6.37 11.88 -2.85
C GLY A 29 -4.97 11.65 -2.33
N GLU A 30 -4.65 12.19 -1.15
CA GLU A 30 -3.35 12.02 -0.51
C GLU A 30 -3.47 11.14 0.72
N TYR A 31 -2.45 10.31 0.93
CA TYR A 31 -2.47 9.27 1.95
C TYR A 31 -1.12 9.16 2.64
N VAL A 32 -1.14 8.67 3.87
CA VAL A 32 0.08 8.34 4.62
C VAL A 32 0.11 6.85 4.87
N VAL A 33 1.27 6.24 4.63
CA VAL A 33 1.47 4.82 4.93
C VAL A 33 1.61 4.65 6.43
N ARG A 34 0.84 3.71 7.00
CA ARG A 34 0.86 3.42 8.43
C ARG A 34 1.72 2.21 8.76
N GLY A 35 1.92 1.33 7.81
CA GLY A 35 2.71 0.13 8.00
C GLY A 35 2.41 -0.90 6.93
N ALA A 36 2.71 -2.15 7.23
CA ALA A 36 2.48 -3.26 6.32
C ALA A 36 2.05 -4.48 7.11
N ALA A 37 1.37 -5.40 6.42
CA ALA A 37 0.91 -6.64 7.02
C ALA A 37 0.92 -7.76 5.97
N ILE A 38 0.75 -8.98 6.43
CA ILE A 38 0.59 -10.15 5.55
C ILE A 38 -0.86 -10.62 5.68
N LEU A 39 -1.52 -10.80 4.55
CA LEU A 39 -2.83 -11.41 4.53
C LEU A 39 -2.67 -12.91 4.74
N GLU A 40 -3.17 -13.43 5.85
CA GLU A 40 -2.90 -14.80 6.24
C GLU A 40 -3.40 -15.83 5.21
N ALA A 41 -4.55 -15.57 4.61
CA ALA A 41 -5.17 -16.51 3.68
C ALA A 41 -4.34 -16.76 2.42
N THR A 42 -3.61 -15.76 1.94
CA THR A 42 -2.86 -15.83 0.68
C THR A 42 -1.37 -15.62 0.86
N LEU A 43 -0.93 -15.14 2.01
CA LEU A 43 0.43 -14.72 2.33
C LEU A 43 0.94 -13.58 1.46
N GLU A 44 0.02 -12.78 0.90
CA GLU A 44 0.42 -11.61 0.14
C GLU A 44 0.66 -10.41 1.08
N PRO A 45 1.64 -9.55 0.74
CA PRO A 45 1.88 -8.34 1.54
C PRO A 45 0.83 -7.28 1.24
N LEU A 46 0.42 -6.57 2.29
CA LEU A 46 -0.56 -5.50 2.23
C LEU A 46 0.08 -4.19 2.68
N VAL A 47 -0.22 -3.11 1.99
CA VAL A 47 0.13 -1.76 2.44
C VAL A 47 -1.02 -1.25 3.29
N LEU A 48 -0.71 -0.81 4.50
CA LEU A 48 -1.68 -0.20 5.41
C LEU A 48 -1.53 1.31 5.33
N TYR A 49 -2.61 2.02 5.04
CA TYR A 49 -2.52 3.46 4.82
C TYR A 49 -3.83 4.14 5.20
N SER A 50 -3.72 5.45 5.47
CA SER A 50 -4.87 6.28 5.87
C SER A 50 -4.88 7.57 5.07
N PRO A 51 -6.07 8.16 4.84
CA PRO A 51 -6.14 9.49 4.25
C PRO A 51 -5.42 10.52 5.12
N LEU A 52 -4.86 11.56 4.48
CA LEU A 52 -4.19 12.64 5.20
C LEU A 52 -5.17 13.62 5.85
N GLY A 53 -6.46 13.49 5.63
CA GLY A 53 -7.45 14.35 6.24
C GLY A 53 -7.73 13.98 7.69
N GLU A 54 -8.19 14.96 8.47
CA GLU A 54 -8.49 14.73 9.89
C GLU A 54 -9.69 13.82 10.12
N ASP A 55 -10.64 13.84 9.20
CA ASP A 55 -11.91 13.13 9.36
C ASP A 55 -11.79 11.61 9.28
N ALA A 56 -10.66 11.08 8.84
CA ALA A 56 -10.52 9.66 8.62
C ALA A 56 -9.22 9.09 9.23
N ARG A 57 -8.67 9.75 10.24
CA ARG A 57 -7.42 9.33 10.88
C ARG A 57 -7.52 7.96 11.53
N ASP A 58 -8.69 7.60 12.00
CA ASP A 58 -8.95 6.33 12.65
C ASP A 58 -9.18 5.19 11.65
N ILE A 59 -9.30 5.51 10.36
CA ILE A 59 -9.51 4.51 9.32
C ILE A 59 -8.17 4.13 8.70
N CYS A 60 -7.90 2.83 8.69
CA CYS A 60 -6.71 2.29 8.04
C CYS A 60 -7.15 1.33 6.94
N TRP A 61 -6.81 1.67 5.71
CA TRP A 61 -7.06 0.82 4.57
C TRP A 61 -5.95 -0.20 4.41
N ALA A 62 -6.26 -1.36 3.87
CA ALA A 62 -5.29 -2.39 3.52
C ALA A 62 -5.43 -2.70 2.04
N ARG A 63 -4.33 -2.59 1.30
CA ARG A 63 -4.33 -2.83 -0.14
C ARG A 63 -3.19 -3.77 -0.50
N PRO A 64 -3.43 -4.83 -1.28
CA PRO A 64 -2.33 -5.70 -1.70
C PRO A 64 -1.23 -4.91 -2.41
N LEU A 65 0.02 -5.22 -2.10
CA LEU A 65 1.17 -4.53 -2.68
C LEU A 65 1.15 -4.58 -4.21
N SER A 66 0.73 -5.70 -4.79
CA SER A 66 0.62 -5.84 -6.24
C SER A 66 -0.35 -4.83 -6.85
N VAL A 67 -1.45 -4.54 -6.14
CA VAL A 67 -2.42 -3.53 -6.58
C VAL A 67 -1.89 -2.13 -6.32
N TRP A 68 -1.23 -1.92 -5.18
CA TRP A 68 -0.62 -0.64 -4.84
C TRP A 68 0.38 -0.19 -5.90
N ASN A 69 1.23 -1.12 -6.36
CA ASN A 69 2.26 -0.85 -7.36
C ASN A 69 1.71 -0.85 -8.79
N GLY A 70 0.42 -1.10 -8.99
CA GLY A 70 -0.16 -1.23 -10.31
C GLY A 70 -0.21 0.08 -11.07
N LEU A 71 -0.22 -0.04 -12.39
CA LEU A 71 -0.47 1.08 -13.28
C LEU A 71 -1.95 1.14 -13.61
N VAL A 72 -2.45 2.34 -13.80
CA VAL A 72 -3.84 2.58 -14.20
C VAL A 72 -3.85 3.40 -15.48
N GLU A 73 -4.89 3.22 -16.27
CA GLU A 73 -5.08 4.04 -17.46
C GLU A 73 -5.76 5.35 -17.08
N ALA A 74 -5.13 6.46 -17.44
CA ALA A 74 -5.65 7.80 -17.23
C ALA A 74 -5.61 8.52 -18.59
N GLY A 75 -6.74 8.56 -19.28
CA GLY A 75 -6.79 9.04 -20.66
C GLY A 75 -6.05 8.08 -21.57
N GLU A 76 -5.06 8.58 -22.31
CA GLU A 76 -4.23 7.77 -23.21
C GLU A 76 -2.94 7.28 -22.57
N GLU A 77 -2.69 7.63 -21.31
CA GLU A 77 -1.45 7.30 -20.61
C GLU A 77 -1.68 6.28 -19.53
N ARG A 78 -0.61 5.53 -19.22
CA ARG A 78 -0.56 4.69 -18.03
C ARG A 78 0.20 5.43 -16.96
N VAL A 79 -0.40 5.55 -15.78
CA VAL A 79 0.22 6.24 -14.65
C VAL A 79 0.22 5.33 -13.44
N ALA A 80 1.16 5.58 -12.52
CA ALA A 80 1.19 4.87 -11.26
C ALA A 80 -0.08 5.18 -10.48
N ARG A 81 -0.68 4.14 -9.87
CA ARG A 81 -1.87 4.32 -9.03
C ARG A 81 -1.55 5.23 -7.85
N PHE A 82 -0.37 5.09 -7.26
CA PHE A 82 0.13 5.92 -6.17
C PHE A 82 1.50 6.45 -6.51
N GLN A 83 1.72 7.73 -6.24
CA GLN A 83 3.00 8.38 -6.44
C GLN A 83 3.49 8.95 -5.12
N ARG A 84 4.72 8.65 -4.75
CA ARG A 84 5.32 9.19 -3.52
C ARG A 84 5.53 10.70 -3.65
N ILE A 85 5.17 11.44 -2.61
CA ILE A 85 5.20 12.92 -2.63
C ILE A 85 6.06 13.52 -1.51
N ASP A 86 6.74 12.71 -0.71
CA ASP A 86 7.63 13.22 0.35
C ASP A 86 9.11 13.00 0.05
#